data_a181c85e70cf48cfa1a9bc46c06eb457
#
_entry.id   a181c85e70cf48cfa1a9bc46c06eb457
#
_cell.length_a   1.000
_cell.length_b   1.000
_cell.length_c   1.000
_cell.angle_alpha   90.00
_cell.angle_beta   90.00
_cell.angle_gamma   90.00
#
_symmetry.space_group_name_H-M   'P 1'
#
loop_
_entity.id
_entity.type
_entity.pdbx_description
1 polymer ?
#
loop_
_entity_poly.entity_id
_entity_poly.type
_entity_poly.pdbx_seq_one_letter_code
_entity_poly.pdbx_strand_id
1 'polypeptide(L)'
;MKRIIPFLLSVSLLYSCHQEEEISLPTDGPVINLAELGLSENDVVQGRMRIKLKEEPAGNLSEKSIEGGISARIKMIGRSASALKITRMERTFPHAGKYEERTRREGLHLWYDVWYSEDVSVARATGEVSVLEGIEIAAPVVKVRSLGADEPVWRAVDFNDTFIAKQWYLENPGTESWQQLGADIRVADAWKKCTGDPRIIVAVMDGGVQVDHPDLVDNIWVNEGEIPGNGIDDDGNGYIDDINGYNFMYDSGKLTPMKHATHVAGIIAASGNNGKGIAGIAGGNGTAGSGVKLMSTQVLGATSSNNTAAAIKYGADNGAVISQNSWGYNTTTTSVSYIDPADKAAIDYFIKY
;
A
#
# COMPACT_ATOMS: atom_id res chain seq x y z
N MET A 1 74.57 55.65 -37.00
CA MET A 1 74.50 54.88 -35.74
C MET A 1 73.09 55.02 -35.21
N LYS A 2 72.21 54.07 -35.48
CA LYS A 2 70.81 54.09 -34.96
C LYS A 2 70.73 53.10 -33.80
N ARG A 3 70.38 53.63 -32.62
CA ARG A 3 70.12 52.80 -31.42
C ARG A 3 68.73 52.24 -31.54
N ILE A 4 68.59 50.92 -31.46
CA ILE A 4 67.36 50.19 -31.35
C ILE A 4 67.04 49.98 -29.88
N ILE A 5 65.88 50.46 -29.43
CA ILE A 5 65.31 50.28 -28.08
C ILE A 5 64.33 49.09 -28.19
N PRO A 6 64.51 48.06 -27.38
CA PRO A 6 63.46 46.97 -27.38
C PRO A 6 62.26 47.43 -26.55
N PHE A 7 61.10 47.30 -27.18
CA PHE A 7 59.82 47.55 -26.55
C PHE A 7 59.46 46.27 -25.78
N LEU A 8 59.50 46.30 -24.45
CA LEU A 8 58.95 45.27 -23.60
C LEU A 8 57.41 45.40 -23.61
N LEU A 9 56.74 44.47 -24.22
CA LEU A 9 55.30 44.31 -24.12
C LEU A 9 55.01 43.57 -22.81
N SER A 10 54.57 44.30 -21.78
CA SER A 10 54.03 43.72 -20.54
C SER A 10 52.58 43.28 -20.83
N VAL A 11 52.38 41.99 -20.98
CA VAL A 11 51.02 41.39 -20.97
C VAL A 11 50.57 41.37 -19.52
N SER A 12 49.79 42.37 -19.12
CA SER A 12 49.04 42.35 -17.89
C SER A 12 47.87 41.39 -18.08
N LEU A 13 47.98 40.17 -17.53
CA LEU A 13 46.88 39.29 -17.30
C LEU A 13 45.97 39.96 -16.26
N LEU A 14 44.86 40.55 -16.74
CA LEU A 14 43.75 40.90 -15.91
C LEU A 14 43.09 39.59 -15.47
N TYR A 15 43.46 39.11 -14.29
CA TYR A 15 42.65 38.21 -13.51
C TYR A 15 41.38 38.97 -13.13
N SER A 16 40.32 38.83 -13.93
CA SER A 16 38.99 39.16 -13.47
C SER A 16 38.61 38.13 -12.43
N CYS A 17 38.81 38.46 -11.16
CA CYS A 17 38.08 37.83 -10.09
C CYS A 17 36.61 38.12 -10.34
N HIS A 18 35.92 37.16 -10.92
CA HIS A 18 34.49 37.07 -10.69
C HIS A 18 34.39 36.75 -9.17
N GLN A 19 34.14 37.78 -8.38
CA GLN A 19 33.49 37.57 -7.10
C GLN A 19 32.11 36.98 -7.49
N GLU A 20 31.93 35.71 -7.24
CA GLU A 20 30.59 35.17 -7.09
C GLU A 20 29.97 36.02 -5.97
N GLU A 21 29.13 36.99 -6.33
CA GLU A 21 28.24 37.62 -5.37
C GLU A 21 27.48 36.46 -4.70
N GLU A 22 27.74 36.24 -3.42
CA GLU A 22 26.88 35.42 -2.59
C GLU A 22 25.49 36.04 -2.68
N ILE A 23 24.64 35.46 -3.54
CA ILE A 23 23.22 35.83 -3.62
C ILE A 23 22.65 35.41 -2.26
N SER A 24 22.65 36.34 -1.31
CA SER A 24 21.89 36.13 -0.08
C SER A 24 20.43 35.95 -0.46
N LEU A 25 19.85 34.83 -0.08
CA LEU A 25 18.43 34.61 -0.25
C LEU A 25 17.67 35.75 0.43
N PRO A 26 16.66 36.36 -0.22
CA PRO A 26 15.78 37.31 0.43
C PRO A 26 15.25 36.69 1.72
N THR A 27 15.32 37.43 2.83
CA THR A 27 14.83 36.95 4.13
C THR A 27 13.32 36.75 4.13
N ASP A 28 12.60 37.25 3.12
CA ASP A 28 11.16 37.38 3.05
C ASP A 28 10.54 36.50 1.94
N GLY A 29 11.20 35.45 1.47
CA GLY A 29 10.66 34.48 0.51
C GLY A 29 9.53 33.64 1.13
N PRO A 30 8.65 33.02 0.29
CA PRO A 30 7.57 32.19 0.80
C PRO A 30 8.15 30.99 1.58
N VAL A 31 7.65 30.81 2.78
CA VAL A 31 8.02 29.73 3.69
C VAL A 31 6.78 28.88 3.95
N ILE A 32 6.87 27.57 3.82
CA ILE A 32 5.78 26.71 4.25
C ILE A 32 5.75 26.60 5.77
N ASN A 33 4.56 26.54 6.34
CA ASN A 33 4.40 26.30 7.76
C ASN A 33 4.36 24.80 8.04
N LEU A 34 5.48 24.22 8.48
CA LEU A 34 5.54 22.79 8.81
C LEU A 34 4.55 22.40 9.91
N ALA A 35 4.27 23.29 10.88
CA ALA A 35 3.33 23.01 11.96
C ALA A 35 1.88 22.85 11.45
N GLU A 36 1.49 23.56 10.40
CA GLU A 36 0.19 23.36 9.75
C GLU A 36 0.08 21.98 9.09
N LEU A 37 1.21 21.38 8.71
CA LEU A 37 1.30 20.01 8.20
C LEU A 37 1.43 18.98 9.35
N GLY A 38 1.43 19.42 10.61
CA GLY A 38 1.67 18.56 11.77
C GLY A 38 3.12 18.07 11.88
N LEU A 39 4.07 18.77 11.28
CA LEU A 39 5.49 18.42 11.21
C LEU A 39 6.36 19.46 11.95
N SER A 40 7.54 19.02 12.37
CA SER A 40 8.64 19.84 12.85
C SER A 40 9.87 19.68 11.96
N GLU A 41 10.89 20.54 12.12
CA GLU A 41 12.19 20.40 11.41
C GLU A 41 12.88 19.05 11.71
N ASN A 42 12.58 18.42 12.85
CA ASN A 42 13.14 17.12 13.20
C ASN A 42 12.48 15.97 12.43
N ASP A 43 11.27 16.18 11.92
CA ASP A 43 10.49 15.14 11.22
C ASP A 43 10.81 15.08 9.72
N VAL A 44 11.54 16.06 9.20
CA VAL A 44 11.83 16.18 7.76
C VAL A 44 13.30 15.92 7.45
N VAL A 45 13.56 15.46 6.22
CA VAL A 45 14.91 15.22 5.73
C VAL A 45 15.51 16.55 5.27
N GLN A 46 16.51 17.04 6.00
CA GLN A 46 17.20 18.27 5.65
C GLN A 46 17.93 18.14 4.30
N GLY A 47 17.95 19.21 3.51
CA GLY A 47 18.60 19.22 2.19
C GLY A 47 17.85 18.41 1.11
N ARG A 48 16.63 17.96 1.36
CA ARG A 48 15.84 17.21 0.37
C ARG A 48 14.37 17.63 0.39
N MET A 49 13.82 17.82 -0.81
CA MET A 49 12.38 18.02 -1.02
C MET A 49 11.87 17.15 -2.16
N ARG A 50 10.59 17.03 -2.27
CA ARG A 50 9.91 16.35 -3.39
C ARG A 50 9.06 17.35 -4.14
N ILE A 51 9.09 17.29 -5.47
CA ILE A 51 8.28 18.14 -6.33
C ILE A 51 7.48 17.31 -7.31
N LYS A 52 6.32 17.84 -7.71
CA LYS A 52 5.57 17.38 -8.87
C LYS A 52 5.53 18.51 -9.89
N LEU A 53 5.92 18.20 -11.12
CA LEU A 53 5.84 19.13 -12.23
C LEU A 53 4.39 19.19 -12.77
N LYS A 54 3.96 20.36 -13.23
CA LYS A 54 2.70 20.47 -14.00
C LYS A 54 2.81 19.68 -15.29
N GLU A 55 1.74 18.99 -15.64
CA GLU A 55 1.62 18.38 -16.96
C GLU A 55 1.50 19.48 -18.03
N GLU A 56 2.28 19.37 -19.12
CA GLU A 56 2.06 20.25 -20.26
C GLU A 56 0.84 19.79 -21.05
N PRO A 57 -0.01 20.72 -21.53
CA PRO A 57 -1.10 20.35 -22.43
C PRO A 57 -0.51 19.55 -23.59
N ALA A 58 -1.05 18.38 -23.85
CA ALA A 58 -0.62 17.48 -24.91
C ALA A 58 -0.87 18.14 -26.29
N GLY A 59 0.06 18.96 -26.73
CA GLY A 59 0.22 19.28 -28.15
C GLY A 59 1.15 18.24 -28.74
N ASN A 60 0.76 17.61 -29.83
CA ASN A 60 1.46 16.68 -30.74
C ASN A 60 2.99 16.49 -30.56
N LEU A 61 3.46 16.14 -29.38
CA LEU A 61 4.87 16.01 -29.04
C LEU A 61 5.24 14.53 -28.96
N SER A 62 6.25 14.14 -29.75
CA SER A 62 6.87 12.82 -29.66
C SER A 62 7.48 12.60 -28.27
N GLU A 63 7.64 11.33 -27.81
CA GLU A 63 8.24 10.98 -26.51
C GLU A 63 9.57 11.73 -26.23
N LYS A 64 10.42 11.90 -27.22
CA LYS A 64 11.67 12.70 -27.10
C LYS A 64 11.44 14.17 -26.79
N SER A 65 10.32 14.74 -27.24
CA SER A 65 9.96 16.14 -26.95
C SER A 65 9.47 16.31 -25.52
N ILE A 66 8.81 15.30 -24.95
CA ILE A 66 8.36 15.30 -23.55
C ILE A 66 9.56 15.22 -22.60
N GLU A 67 10.52 14.33 -22.86
CA GLU A 67 11.77 14.24 -22.08
C GLU A 67 12.63 15.50 -22.21
N GLY A 68 12.70 16.10 -23.40
CA GLY A 68 13.37 17.37 -23.61
C GLY A 68 12.72 18.53 -22.85
N GLY A 69 11.38 18.56 -22.80
CA GLY A 69 10.61 19.53 -22.02
C GLY A 69 10.83 19.41 -20.51
N ILE A 70 10.83 18.19 -19.99
CA ILE A 70 11.12 17.92 -18.57
C ILE A 70 12.54 18.34 -18.22
N SER A 71 13.53 17.99 -19.03
CA SER A 71 14.94 18.39 -18.81
C SER A 71 15.14 19.91 -18.84
N ALA A 72 14.40 20.61 -19.70
CA ALA A 72 14.42 22.09 -19.74
C ALA A 72 13.81 22.70 -18.48
N ARG A 73 12.70 22.15 -17.97
CA ARG A 73 12.07 22.57 -16.71
C ARG A 73 12.97 22.33 -15.50
N ILE A 74 13.63 21.18 -15.43
CA ILE A 74 14.62 20.88 -14.38
C ILE A 74 15.74 21.93 -14.38
N LYS A 75 16.25 22.30 -15.57
CA LYS A 75 17.25 23.36 -15.69
C LYS A 75 16.72 24.74 -15.33
N MET A 76 15.45 25.01 -15.63
CA MET A 76 14.80 26.28 -15.28
C MET A 76 14.64 26.41 -13.77
N ILE A 77 14.18 25.36 -13.09
CA ILE A 77 14.07 25.30 -11.62
C ILE A 77 15.44 25.55 -11.00
N GLY A 78 16.49 24.86 -11.46
CA GLY A 78 17.86 25.04 -10.97
C GLY A 78 18.40 26.46 -11.14
N ARG A 79 17.98 27.17 -12.21
CA ARG A 79 18.33 28.59 -12.41
C ARG A 79 17.52 29.52 -11.50
N SER A 80 16.21 29.28 -11.40
CA SER A 80 15.29 30.12 -10.61
C SER A 80 15.53 29.94 -9.12
N ALA A 81 15.97 28.76 -8.70
CA ALA A 81 16.31 28.43 -7.32
C ALA A 81 17.85 28.34 -7.12
N SER A 82 18.62 29.15 -7.82
CA SER A 82 20.11 29.13 -7.74
C SER A 82 20.64 29.32 -6.32
N ALA A 83 19.93 30.10 -5.52
CA ALA A 83 20.28 30.33 -4.12
C ALA A 83 20.12 29.07 -3.24
N LEU A 84 19.34 28.08 -3.65
CA LEU A 84 19.20 26.80 -2.95
C LEU A 84 20.39 25.87 -3.20
N LYS A 85 21.23 26.17 -4.20
CA LYS A 85 22.38 25.32 -4.61
C LYS A 85 21.93 23.88 -4.84
N ILE A 86 20.97 23.68 -5.77
CA ILE A 86 20.48 22.34 -6.10
C ILE A 86 21.62 21.50 -6.67
N THR A 87 21.89 20.37 -6.03
CA THR A 87 23.00 19.49 -6.36
C THR A 87 22.58 18.25 -7.17
N ARG A 88 21.31 17.84 -7.02
CA ARG A 88 20.78 16.61 -7.66
C ARG A 88 19.28 16.68 -7.83
N MET A 89 18.78 16.13 -8.94
CA MET A 89 17.35 15.90 -9.17
C MET A 89 17.18 14.53 -9.83
N GLU A 90 16.29 13.73 -9.30
CA GLU A 90 15.97 12.38 -9.84
C GLU A 90 14.48 12.11 -9.77
N ARG A 91 13.99 11.27 -10.68
CA ARG A 91 12.60 10.82 -10.61
C ARG A 91 12.35 10.08 -9.29
N THR A 92 11.31 10.49 -8.56
CA THR A 92 10.85 9.78 -7.36
C THR A 92 10.40 8.35 -7.69
N PHE A 93 9.74 8.20 -8.85
CA PHE A 93 9.37 6.91 -9.41
C PHE A 93 10.28 6.62 -10.60
N PRO A 94 11.24 5.68 -10.47
CA PRO A 94 12.13 5.31 -11.57
C PRO A 94 11.36 4.86 -12.81
N HIS A 95 12.03 4.84 -13.97
CA HIS A 95 11.43 4.33 -15.20
C HIS A 95 10.98 2.87 -15.01
N ALA A 96 9.68 2.62 -15.22
CA ALA A 96 9.02 1.39 -14.82
C ALA A 96 9.00 0.31 -15.92
N GLY A 97 9.83 0.43 -16.97
CA GLY A 97 9.92 -0.55 -18.06
C GLY A 97 8.54 -0.79 -18.69
N LYS A 98 8.06 -2.03 -18.70
CA LYS A 98 6.75 -2.41 -19.26
C LYS A 98 5.54 -1.72 -18.60
N TYR A 99 5.73 -1.11 -17.44
CA TYR A 99 4.68 -0.38 -16.71
C TYR A 99 4.76 1.14 -16.91
N GLU A 100 5.68 1.62 -17.73
CA GLU A 100 5.92 3.06 -17.90
C GLU A 100 4.68 3.79 -18.45
N GLU A 101 3.93 3.19 -19.34
CA GLU A 101 2.68 3.76 -19.87
C GLU A 101 1.66 4.01 -18.74
N ARG A 102 1.50 3.05 -17.83
CA ARG A 102 0.64 3.22 -16.64
C ARG A 102 1.18 4.30 -15.71
N THR A 103 2.49 4.30 -15.47
CA THR A 103 3.18 5.32 -14.66
C THR A 103 2.95 6.72 -15.21
N ARG A 104 2.98 6.88 -16.54
CA ARG A 104 2.71 8.16 -17.22
C ARG A 104 1.25 8.56 -17.14
N ARG A 105 0.32 7.62 -17.36
CA ARG A 105 -1.11 7.88 -17.27
C ARG A 105 -1.52 8.39 -15.89
N GLU A 106 -0.89 7.90 -14.82
CA GLU A 106 -1.14 8.34 -13.44
C GLU A 106 -0.28 9.56 -13.03
N GLY A 107 0.46 10.16 -13.96
CA GLY A 107 1.29 11.34 -13.70
C GLY A 107 2.48 11.08 -12.76
N LEU A 108 2.81 9.83 -12.44
CA LEU A 108 3.89 9.49 -11.50
C LEU A 108 5.27 9.84 -12.06
N HIS A 109 5.43 9.88 -13.38
CA HIS A 109 6.66 10.29 -14.05
C HIS A 109 7.01 11.78 -13.86
N LEU A 110 6.07 12.58 -13.35
CA LEU A 110 6.25 14.02 -13.08
C LEU A 110 6.81 14.30 -11.68
N TRP A 111 6.98 13.28 -10.85
CA TRP A 111 7.50 13.43 -9.51
C TRP A 111 9.02 13.30 -9.47
N TYR A 112 9.68 14.25 -8.74
CA TYR A 112 11.13 14.31 -8.59
C TYR A 112 11.52 14.56 -7.14
N ASP A 113 12.56 13.88 -6.70
CA ASP A 113 13.30 14.22 -5.49
C ASP A 113 14.41 15.22 -5.86
N VAL A 114 14.54 16.28 -5.08
CA VAL A 114 15.48 17.39 -5.30
C VAL A 114 16.36 17.53 -4.07
N TRP A 115 17.68 17.49 -4.28
CA TRP A 115 18.66 17.72 -3.23
C TRP A 115 19.24 19.12 -3.38
N TYR A 116 19.35 19.84 -2.28
CA TYR A 116 19.83 21.20 -2.19
C TYR A 116 20.75 21.38 -0.98
N SER A 117 21.35 22.57 -0.80
CA SER A 117 22.25 22.84 0.33
C SER A 117 21.51 22.72 1.67
N GLU A 118 22.09 21.96 2.61
CA GLU A 118 21.55 21.78 3.96
C GLU A 118 21.55 23.07 4.80
N ASP A 119 22.23 24.13 4.35
CA ASP A 119 22.23 25.43 4.98
C ASP A 119 20.88 26.14 4.90
N VAL A 120 19.99 25.67 4.01
CA VAL A 120 18.65 26.22 3.81
C VAL A 120 17.64 25.33 4.49
N SER A 121 16.79 25.87 5.36
CA SER A 121 15.74 25.09 6.01
C SER A 121 14.77 24.49 5.01
N VAL A 122 14.22 23.32 5.32
CA VAL A 122 13.25 22.61 4.45
C VAL A 122 12.02 23.47 4.19
N ALA A 123 11.52 24.15 5.23
CA ALA A 123 10.37 25.04 5.15
C ALA A 123 10.57 26.15 4.10
N ARG A 124 11.74 26.76 4.10
CA ARG A 124 12.09 27.83 3.16
C ARG A 124 12.32 27.29 1.76
N ALA A 125 13.16 26.26 1.61
CA ALA A 125 13.45 25.68 0.29
C ALA A 125 12.19 25.20 -0.42
N THR A 126 11.30 24.51 0.31
CA THR A 126 10.03 24.03 -0.22
C THR A 126 9.10 25.20 -0.60
N GLY A 127 9.04 26.25 0.24
CA GLY A 127 8.24 27.44 -0.03
C GLY A 127 8.70 28.17 -1.29
N GLU A 128 10.00 28.42 -1.44
CA GLU A 128 10.56 29.08 -2.63
C GLU A 128 10.31 28.32 -3.92
N VAL A 129 10.38 26.97 -3.88
CA VAL A 129 10.13 26.13 -5.06
C VAL A 129 8.64 26.03 -5.37
N SER A 130 7.76 26.07 -4.37
CA SER A 130 6.30 25.90 -4.55
C SER A 130 5.68 27.00 -5.44
N VAL A 131 6.26 28.18 -5.50
CA VAL A 131 5.74 29.31 -6.28
C VAL A 131 6.35 29.41 -7.68
N LEU A 132 7.28 28.53 -8.06
CA LEU A 132 7.90 28.56 -9.38
C LEU A 132 6.93 28.10 -10.46
N GLU A 133 7.00 28.75 -11.61
CA GLU A 133 6.26 28.33 -12.80
C GLU A 133 6.62 26.89 -13.17
N GLY A 134 5.61 26.08 -13.49
CA GLY A 134 5.79 24.65 -13.84
C GLY A 134 5.84 23.69 -12.65
N ILE A 135 5.81 24.16 -11.42
CA ILE A 135 5.63 23.35 -10.22
C ILE A 135 4.13 23.23 -9.90
N GLU A 136 3.65 22.01 -9.73
CA GLU A 136 2.30 21.70 -9.25
C GLU A 136 2.29 21.52 -7.73
N ILE A 137 3.28 20.76 -7.23
CA ILE A 137 3.45 20.47 -5.80
C ILE A 137 4.92 20.61 -5.44
N ALA A 138 5.21 21.23 -4.31
CA ALA A 138 6.48 21.10 -3.59
C ALA A 138 6.19 20.69 -2.16
N ALA A 139 6.86 19.66 -1.67
CA ALA A 139 6.62 19.08 -0.36
C ALA A 139 7.92 18.68 0.34
N PRO A 140 8.00 18.77 1.67
CA PRO A 140 9.11 18.22 2.43
C PRO A 140 9.14 16.70 2.32
N VAL A 141 10.34 16.11 2.37
CA VAL A 141 10.48 14.66 2.52
C VAL A 141 10.47 14.34 4.00
N VAL A 142 9.45 13.62 4.44
CA VAL A 142 9.31 13.24 5.86
C VAL A 142 10.22 12.06 6.17
N LYS A 143 10.90 12.10 7.32
CA LYS A 143 11.67 10.98 7.82
C LYS A 143 10.73 9.82 8.15
N VAL A 144 11.04 8.66 7.64
CA VAL A 144 10.40 7.42 8.05
C VAL A 144 11.27 6.73 9.09
N ARG A 145 10.62 6.21 10.14
CA ARG A 145 11.30 5.42 11.16
C ARG A 145 10.68 4.04 11.21
N SER A 146 11.46 3.06 11.66
CA SER A 146 10.89 1.78 12.07
C SER A 146 9.98 2.03 13.27
N LEU A 147 8.75 1.56 13.18
CA LEU A 147 7.80 1.63 14.31
C LEU A 147 8.25 0.79 15.51
N GLY A 148 9.30 -0.01 15.39
CA GLY A 148 9.89 -0.80 16.45
C GLY A 148 11.15 -0.20 17.10
N ALA A 149 11.53 1.05 16.79
CA ALA A 149 12.72 1.70 17.33
C ALA A 149 12.50 2.40 18.68
N ASP A 150 11.26 2.68 19.05
CA ASP A 150 10.94 3.13 20.40
C ASP A 150 10.82 1.91 21.30
N GLU A 151 11.28 1.99 22.54
CA GLU A 151 11.06 0.97 23.58
C GLU A 151 9.62 0.48 23.48
N PRO A 152 9.36 -0.81 23.28
CA PRO A 152 8.02 -1.31 23.10
C PRO A 152 7.21 -0.98 24.35
N VAL A 153 6.37 0.02 24.25
CA VAL A 153 5.32 0.24 25.25
C VAL A 153 4.35 -0.92 25.08
N TRP A 154 4.50 -1.93 25.91
CA TRP A 154 3.62 -3.08 25.98
C TRP A 154 2.20 -2.59 26.19
N ARG A 155 1.37 -2.79 25.20
CA ARG A 155 -0.07 -2.56 25.30
C ARG A 155 -0.72 -3.92 25.13
N ALA A 156 -1.02 -4.56 26.24
CA ALA A 156 -1.77 -5.79 26.24
C ALA A 156 -3.01 -5.66 25.36
N VAL A 157 -3.24 -6.64 24.51
CA VAL A 157 -4.52 -6.76 23.80
C VAL A 157 -5.58 -6.99 24.85
N ASP A 158 -6.47 -6.02 25.02
CA ASP A 158 -7.52 -6.02 26.10
C ASP A 158 -8.75 -6.82 25.67
N PHE A 159 -8.52 -7.99 25.05
CA PHE A 159 -9.56 -8.95 24.69
C PHE A 159 -9.51 -10.13 25.66
N ASN A 160 -10.68 -10.71 25.94
CA ASN A 160 -10.86 -11.75 26.96
C ASN A 160 -10.90 -13.17 26.40
N ASP A 161 -10.55 -13.36 25.12
CA ASP A 161 -10.60 -14.66 24.44
C ASP A 161 -9.63 -15.65 25.10
N THR A 162 -10.11 -16.89 25.29
CA THR A 162 -9.42 -17.92 26.10
C THR A 162 -7.96 -18.16 25.68
N PHE A 163 -7.66 -18.05 24.39
CA PHE A 163 -6.33 -18.34 23.85
C PHE A 163 -5.62 -17.10 23.30
N ILE A 164 -6.07 -15.88 23.61
CA ILE A 164 -5.48 -14.63 23.14
C ILE A 164 -3.97 -14.57 23.39
N ALA A 165 -3.53 -15.01 24.58
CA ALA A 165 -2.11 -15.03 24.94
C ALA A 165 -1.26 -16.01 24.12
N LYS A 166 -1.87 -16.93 23.37
CA LYS A 166 -1.17 -17.85 22.46
C LYS A 166 -1.04 -17.27 21.04
N GLN A 167 -1.74 -16.18 20.76
CA GLN A 167 -1.72 -15.48 19.46
C GLN A 167 -0.56 -14.48 19.40
N TRP A 168 0.67 -14.97 19.51
CA TRP A 168 1.89 -14.15 19.58
C TRP A 168 2.02 -13.15 18.44
N TYR A 169 1.40 -13.41 17.28
CA TYR A 169 1.42 -12.52 16.13
C TYR A 169 0.57 -11.26 16.32
N LEU A 170 -0.38 -11.27 17.25
CA LEU A 170 -1.16 -10.10 17.64
C LEU A 170 -0.34 -9.16 18.51
N GLU A 171 0.39 -9.74 19.47
CA GLU A 171 1.31 -9.09 20.38
C GLU A 171 2.42 -10.07 20.77
N ASN A 172 3.67 -9.74 20.46
CA ASN A 172 4.81 -10.62 20.70
C ASN A 172 5.65 -10.16 21.89
N PRO A 173 5.49 -10.76 23.07
CA PRO A 173 6.24 -10.41 24.27
C PRO A 173 7.69 -10.88 24.25
N GLY A 174 8.13 -11.65 23.27
CA GLY A 174 9.49 -12.19 23.24
C GLY A 174 9.80 -13.15 24.39
N THR A 175 8.79 -13.83 24.95
CA THR A 175 8.96 -14.71 26.12
C THR A 175 9.55 -16.05 25.78
N GLU A 176 9.42 -16.50 24.54
CA GLU A 176 9.95 -17.76 24.07
C GLU A 176 11.27 -17.55 23.32
N SER A 177 12.17 -18.51 23.36
CA SER A 177 13.51 -18.40 22.76
C SER A 177 13.54 -18.20 21.25
N TRP A 178 12.45 -18.55 20.55
CA TRP A 178 12.26 -18.38 19.10
C TRP A 178 11.54 -17.08 18.73
N GLN A 179 11.05 -16.35 19.73
CA GLN A 179 10.33 -15.09 19.53
C GLN A 179 11.30 -13.91 19.53
N GLN A 180 11.00 -12.93 18.69
CA GLN A 180 11.63 -11.62 18.72
C GLN A 180 10.64 -10.63 19.31
N LEU A 181 11.01 -9.97 20.40
CA LEU A 181 10.20 -8.94 21.05
C LEU A 181 9.68 -7.90 20.03
N GLY A 182 8.36 -7.67 20.01
CA GLY A 182 7.71 -6.71 19.13
C GLY A 182 7.66 -7.10 17.64
N ALA A 183 8.08 -8.32 17.27
CA ALA A 183 7.86 -8.84 15.92
C ALA A 183 6.43 -9.40 15.80
N ASP A 184 5.46 -8.50 15.68
CA ASP A 184 4.03 -8.76 15.59
C ASP A 184 3.33 -7.78 14.64
N ILE A 185 2.02 -7.93 14.46
CA ILE A 185 1.23 -7.05 13.56
C ILE A 185 0.70 -5.80 14.26
N ARG A 186 0.98 -5.58 15.53
CA ARG A 186 0.54 -4.43 16.35
C ARG A 186 -0.98 -4.19 16.30
N VAL A 187 -1.75 -5.24 16.34
CA VAL A 187 -3.20 -5.20 16.13
C VAL A 187 -3.93 -4.38 17.19
N ALA A 188 -3.40 -4.32 18.43
CA ALA A 188 -3.99 -3.54 19.52
C ALA A 188 -4.21 -2.06 19.16
N ASP A 189 -3.30 -1.45 18.39
CA ASP A 189 -3.46 -0.08 17.92
C ASP A 189 -4.49 0.04 16.78
N ALA A 190 -4.60 -0.97 15.92
CA ALA A 190 -5.61 -1.04 14.88
C ALA A 190 -7.02 -1.20 15.49
N TRP A 191 -7.17 -2.05 16.49
CA TRP A 191 -8.46 -2.31 17.14
C TRP A 191 -9.04 -1.13 17.93
N LYS A 192 -8.23 -0.14 18.30
CA LYS A 192 -8.73 1.16 18.80
C LYS A 192 -9.50 1.95 17.75
N LYS A 193 -9.29 1.66 16.47
CA LYS A 193 -9.93 2.34 15.34
C LYS A 193 -11.04 1.50 14.74
N CYS A 194 -10.78 0.22 14.50
CA CYS A 194 -11.70 -0.71 13.85
C CYS A 194 -11.34 -2.15 14.23
N THR A 195 -12.34 -2.93 14.61
CA THR A 195 -12.20 -4.37 14.92
C THR A 195 -12.86 -5.25 13.84
N GLY A 196 -13.38 -4.65 12.79
CA GLY A 196 -14.15 -5.27 11.70
C GLY A 196 -15.40 -4.46 11.39
N ASP A 197 -16.04 -4.81 10.29
CA ASP A 197 -17.30 -4.21 9.84
C ASP A 197 -18.16 -5.29 9.17
N PRO A 198 -19.39 -5.56 9.63
CA PRO A 198 -20.24 -6.61 9.09
C PRO A 198 -20.68 -6.39 7.64
N ARG A 199 -20.47 -5.21 7.10
CA ARG A 199 -20.70 -4.90 5.68
C ARG A 199 -19.60 -5.44 4.78
N ILE A 200 -18.47 -5.83 5.33
CA ILE A 200 -17.33 -6.40 4.60
C ILE A 200 -17.49 -7.91 4.57
N ILE A 201 -17.60 -8.47 3.38
CA ILE A 201 -17.66 -9.92 3.16
C ILE A 201 -16.29 -10.37 2.65
N VAL A 202 -15.76 -11.42 3.29
CA VAL A 202 -14.52 -12.11 2.90
C VAL A 202 -14.87 -13.48 2.37
N ALA A 203 -14.66 -13.73 1.08
CA ALA A 203 -14.76 -15.06 0.49
C ALA A 203 -13.52 -15.88 0.89
N VAL A 204 -13.72 -16.92 1.66
CA VAL A 204 -12.67 -17.85 2.10
C VAL A 204 -12.62 -19.00 1.10
N MET A 205 -11.73 -18.87 0.10
CA MET A 205 -11.49 -19.89 -0.92
C MET A 205 -10.48 -20.92 -0.44
N ASP A 206 -11.00 -22.01 0.12
CA ASP A 206 -10.20 -23.05 0.79
C ASP A 206 -10.95 -24.40 0.76
N GLY A 207 -10.77 -25.23 1.76
CA GLY A 207 -11.75 -26.28 2.12
C GLY A 207 -13.03 -25.64 2.67
N GLY A 208 -13.98 -26.45 3.13
CA GLY A 208 -15.18 -25.96 3.79
C GLY A 208 -14.86 -25.37 5.17
N VAL A 209 -15.39 -24.20 5.46
CA VAL A 209 -15.36 -23.62 6.82
C VAL A 209 -16.37 -24.35 7.68
N GLN A 210 -16.06 -24.63 8.95
CA GLN A 210 -17.01 -25.08 9.94
C GLN A 210 -17.91 -23.90 10.37
N VAL A 211 -19.02 -23.73 9.70
CA VAL A 211 -19.90 -22.57 9.86
C VAL A 211 -20.65 -22.51 11.20
N ASP A 212 -20.80 -23.66 11.87
CA ASP A 212 -21.39 -23.80 13.20
C ASP A 212 -20.32 -23.74 14.33
N HIS A 213 -19.07 -23.42 14.01
CA HIS A 213 -18.03 -23.31 15.03
C HIS A 213 -18.36 -22.20 16.03
N PRO A 214 -18.32 -22.46 17.35
CA PRO A 214 -18.81 -21.52 18.38
C PRO A 214 -18.08 -20.17 18.45
N ASP A 215 -16.94 -20.07 17.81
CA ASP A 215 -16.12 -18.86 17.72
C ASP A 215 -16.23 -18.16 16.34
N LEU A 216 -16.97 -18.73 15.38
CA LEU A 216 -17.15 -18.19 14.04
C LEU A 216 -18.60 -17.85 13.71
N VAL A 217 -19.55 -18.55 14.31
CA VAL A 217 -20.96 -18.56 13.90
C VAL A 217 -21.58 -17.16 13.78
N ASP A 218 -21.21 -16.23 14.65
CA ASP A 218 -21.70 -14.84 14.63
C ASP A 218 -21.21 -14.02 13.42
N ASN A 219 -20.08 -14.44 12.85
CA ASN A 219 -19.41 -13.76 11.75
C ASN A 219 -19.51 -14.53 10.42
N ILE A 220 -20.29 -15.61 10.37
CA ILE A 220 -20.58 -16.31 9.12
C ILE A 220 -21.53 -15.45 8.25
N TRP A 221 -21.21 -15.41 6.96
CA TRP A 221 -22.11 -14.83 5.96
C TRP A 221 -23.34 -15.73 5.76
N VAL A 222 -24.48 -15.11 5.55
CA VAL A 222 -25.72 -15.80 5.26
C VAL A 222 -26.32 -15.22 3.98
N ASN A 223 -26.63 -16.08 3.01
CA ASN A 223 -27.44 -15.72 1.87
C ASN A 223 -28.90 -15.63 2.30
N GLU A 224 -29.38 -14.41 2.52
CA GLU A 224 -30.76 -14.17 2.95
C GLU A 224 -31.79 -14.44 1.82
N GLY A 225 -31.33 -14.63 0.58
CA GLY A 225 -32.16 -14.96 -0.56
C GLY A 225 -32.55 -16.43 -0.62
N GLU A 226 -31.87 -17.31 0.13
CA GLU A 226 -32.04 -18.74 0.11
C GLU A 226 -32.89 -19.28 1.26
N ILE A 227 -33.74 -20.32 0.97
CA ILE A 227 -34.48 -21.07 1.99
C ILE A 227 -33.74 -22.37 2.27
N PRO A 228 -33.19 -22.57 3.46
CA PRO A 228 -32.30 -23.70 3.75
C PRO A 228 -32.92 -25.07 3.46
N GLY A 229 -32.23 -25.89 2.66
CA GLY A 229 -32.53 -27.32 2.49
C GLY A 229 -33.78 -27.63 1.70
N ASN A 230 -34.30 -26.72 0.89
CA ASN A 230 -35.48 -26.95 0.04
C ASN A 230 -35.10 -27.51 -1.35
N GLY A 231 -33.82 -27.52 -1.71
CA GLY A 231 -33.32 -28.03 -2.99
C GLY A 231 -33.63 -27.12 -4.18
N ILE A 232 -33.89 -25.84 -3.94
CA ILE A 232 -34.21 -24.82 -4.95
C ILE A 232 -33.18 -23.72 -4.85
N ASP A 233 -32.79 -23.12 -5.95
CA ASP A 233 -32.07 -21.87 -6.07
C ASP A 233 -33.12 -20.74 -5.97
N ASP A 234 -33.37 -20.25 -4.74
CA ASP A 234 -34.48 -19.33 -4.47
C ASP A 234 -34.14 -17.90 -4.93
N ASP A 235 -32.87 -17.50 -4.92
CA ASP A 235 -32.42 -16.16 -5.34
C ASP A 235 -32.02 -16.09 -6.83
N GLY A 236 -31.97 -17.23 -7.51
CA GLY A 236 -31.71 -17.32 -8.95
C GLY A 236 -30.25 -17.02 -9.34
N ASN A 237 -29.31 -17.20 -8.41
CA ASN A 237 -27.89 -16.95 -8.65
C ASN A 237 -27.15 -18.11 -9.34
N GLY A 238 -27.80 -19.25 -9.52
CA GLY A 238 -27.30 -20.48 -10.15
C GLY A 238 -26.72 -21.49 -9.16
N TYR A 239 -26.87 -21.28 -7.84
CA TYR A 239 -26.33 -22.14 -6.79
C TYR A 239 -27.38 -22.50 -5.77
N ILE A 240 -27.76 -23.80 -5.74
CA ILE A 240 -28.85 -24.33 -4.89
C ILE A 240 -28.40 -24.40 -3.43
N ASP A 241 -29.24 -23.90 -2.50
CA ASP A 241 -29.04 -23.98 -1.06
C ASP A 241 -27.65 -23.39 -0.59
N ASP A 242 -27.16 -22.31 -1.19
CA ASP A 242 -25.87 -21.73 -0.91
C ASP A 242 -25.87 -20.78 0.31
N ILE A 243 -26.49 -21.21 1.41
CA ILE A 243 -26.80 -20.45 2.62
C ILE A 243 -25.56 -19.76 3.23
N ASN A 244 -24.41 -20.45 3.31
CA ASN A 244 -23.18 -19.89 3.91
C ASN A 244 -22.00 -19.88 2.93
N GLY A 245 -22.31 -19.96 1.64
CA GLY A 245 -21.38 -20.16 0.57
C GLY A 245 -21.63 -21.47 -0.16
N TYR A 246 -20.69 -21.89 -1.02
CA TYR A 246 -20.91 -23.01 -1.91
C TYR A 246 -19.70 -23.94 -2.00
N ASN A 247 -19.98 -25.23 -2.23
CA ASN A 247 -18.99 -26.28 -2.38
C ASN A 247 -18.79 -26.61 -3.86
N PHE A 248 -17.78 -25.96 -4.46
CA PHE A 248 -17.43 -26.12 -5.89
C PHE A 248 -16.77 -27.47 -6.21
N MET A 249 -16.41 -28.26 -5.17
CA MET A 249 -15.91 -29.62 -5.35
C MET A 249 -17.02 -30.61 -5.72
N TYR A 250 -18.21 -30.41 -5.15
CA TYR A 250 -19.32 -31.36 -5.27
C TYR A 250 -20.59 -30.72 -5.82
N ASP A 251 -20.49 -29.47 -6.29
CA ASP A 251 -21.59 -28.69 -6.86
C ASP A 251 -22.82 -28.70 -5.93
N SER A 252 -22.64 -28.18 -4.71
CA SER A 252 -23.64 -28.30 -3.64
C SER A 252 -23.51 -27.15 -2.62
N GLY A 253 -24.64 -26.70 -2.09
CA GLY A 253 -24.67 -25.79 -0.93
C GLY A 253 -24.16 -26.44 0.36
N LYS A 254 -24.00 -27.76 0.42
CA LYS A 254 -23.51 -28.49 1.59
C LYS A 254 -21.99 -28.38 1.68
N LEU A 255 -21.49 -27.56 2.63
CA LEU A 255 -20.08 -27.46 2.95
C LEU A 255 -19.56 -28.69 3.70
N THR A 256 -18.30 -29.06 3.44
CA THR A 256 -17.57 -30.11 4.16
C THR A 256 -16.47 -29.48 4.98
N PRO A 257 -16.62 -29.36 6.32
CA PRO A 257 -15.64 -28.68 7.17
C PRO A 257 -14.24 -29.28 7.08
N MET A 258 -13.25 -28.43 6.92
CA MET A 258 -11.84 -28.77 6.94
C MET A 258 -11.08 -27.92 7.97
N LYS A 259 -10.12 -28.55 8.65
CA LYS A 259 -9.31 -27.89 9.70
C LYS A 259 -8.60 -26.63 9.17
N HIS A 260 -8.01 -26.73 7.98
CA HIS A 260 -7.26 -25.62 7.39
C HIS A 260 -8.17 -24.42 7.14
N ALA A 261 -9.26 -24.59 6.43
CA ALA A 261 -10.24 -23.54 6.14
C ALA A 261 -10.82 -22.90 7.41
N THR A 262 -11.18 -23.73 8.40
CA THR A 262 -11.72 -23.25 9.69
C THR A 262 -10.67 -22.45 10.46
N HIS A 263 -9.41 -22.87 10.42
CA HIS A 263 -8.31 -22.13 11.05
C HIS A 263 -8.04 -20.79 10.33
N VAL A 264 -8.02 -20.78 9.00
CA VAL A 264 -7.88 -19.56 8.20
C VAL A 264 -9.03 -18.58 8.50
N ALA A 265 -10.26 -19.06 8.51
CA ALA A 265 -11.44 -18.30 8.89
C ALA A 265 -11.33 -17.71 10.31
N GLY A 266 -10.79 -18.49 11.26
CA GLY A 266 -10.54 -18.05 12.62
C GLY A 266 -9.54 -16.88 12.70
N ILE A 267 -8.44 -16.94 11.96
CA ILE A 267 -7.46 -15.87 11.92
C ILE A 267 -8.10 -14.58 11.36
N ILE A 268 -8.98 -14.71 10.37
CA ILE A 268 -9.67 -13.55 9.77
C ILE A 268 -10.68 -12.96 10.75
N ALA A 269 -11.62 -13.78 11.27
CA ALA A 269 -12.80 -13.26 11.93
C ALA A 269 -13.38 -14.19 13.01
N ALA A 270 -12.57 -14.96 13.78
CA ALA A 270 -13.08 -15.48 15.03
C ALA A 270 -13.59 -14.32 15.90
N SER A 271 -14.74 -14.50 16.54
CA SER A 271 -15.41 -13.44 17.29
C SER A 271 -14.55 -12.95 18.44
N GLY A 272 -13.98 -11.75 18.30
CA GLY A 272 -13.07 -11.19 19.29
C GLY A 272 -13.79 -10.72 20.55
N ASN A 273 -13.13 -10.77 21.70
CA ASN A 273 -13.64 -10.35 23.01
C ASN A 273 -14.94 -11.04 23.43
N ASN A 274 -15.11 -12.33 23.11
CA ASN A 274 -16.29 -13.13 23.40
C ASN A 274 -16.08 -14.17 24.52
N GLY A 275 -14.87 -14.19 25.12
CA GLY A 275 -14.47 -15.11 26.18
C GLY A 275 -14.20 -16.54 25.71
N LYS A 276 -14.15 -16.78 24.39
CA LYS A 276 -13.95 -18.10 23.78
C LYS A 276 -12.73 -18.08 22.88
N GLY A 277 -12.20 -19.25 22.54
CA GLY A 277 -11.24 -19.51 21.48
C GLY A 277 -10.16 -18.44 21.30
N ILE A 278 -10.13 -17.85 20.12
CA ILE A 278 -9.15 -16.86 19.65
C ILE A 278 -9.83 -15.58 19.17
N ALA A 279 -9.07 -14.48 19.06
CA ALA A 279 -9.55 -13.26 18.43
C ALA A 279 -9.12 -13.23 16.95
N GLY A 280 -10.07 -13.12 16.04
CA GLY A 280 -9.80 -12.83 14.62
C GLY A 280 -9.38 -11.38 14.44
N ILE A 281 -8.53 -11.09 13.45
CA ILE A 281 -8.02 -9.73 13.19
C ILE A 281 -9.18 -8.75 12.92
N ALA A 282 -10.24 -9.21 12.25
CA ALA A 282 -11.45 -8.45 11.95
C ALA A 282 -12.70 -9.11 12.57
N GLY A 283 -12.54 -9.76 13.73
CA GLY A 283 -13.56 -10.58 14.38
C GLY A 283 -14.62 -9.81 15.19
N GLY A 284 -14.50 -8.48 15.27
CA GLY A 284 -15.43 -7.66 16.02
C GLY A 284 -14.92 -7.31 17.42
N ASN A 285 -15.82 -6.78 18.28
CA ASN A 285 -15.49 -6.15 19.57
C ASN A 285 -16.18 -6.80 20.77
N GLY A 286 -16.69 -8.00 20.64
CA GLY A 286 -17.51 -8.68 21.66
C GLY A 286 -19.00 -8.56 21.46
N THR A 287 -19.46 -7.68 20.57
CA THR A 287 -20.84 -7.66 20.10
C THR A 287 -21.01 -8.72 19.03
N ALA A 288 -21.97 -9.62 19.18
CA ALA A 288 -22.25 -10.66 18.19
C ALA A 288 -22.44 -10.08 16.77
N GLY A 289 -21.77 -10.64 15.78
CA GLY A 289 -21.85 -10.22 14.40
C GLY A 289 -21.21 -8.88 14.06
N SER A 290 -20.40 -8.29 14.96
CA SER A 290 -19.71 -7.00 14.72
C SER A 290 -18.44 -7.14 13.86
N GLY A 291 -17.97 -8.34 13.59
CA GLY A 291 -16.85 -8.61 12.70
C GLY A 291 -17.23 -8.60 11.22
N VAL A 292 -16.23 -8.82 10.36
CA VAL A 292 -16.47 -9.06 8.93
C VAL A 292 -17.22 -10.38 8.73
N LYS A 293 -17.89 -10.52 7.60
CA LYS A 293 -18.64 -11.74 7.27
C LYS A 293 -17.79 -12.71 6.44
N LEU A 294 -17.77 -13.98 6.88
CA LEU A 294 -17.03 -15.07 6.25
C LEU A 294 -17.96 -15.87 5.31
N MET A 295 -17.71 -15.81 4.02
CA MET A 295 -18.38 -16.61 2.99
C MET A 295 -17.48 -17.80 2.66
N SER A 296 -17.97 -19.03 2.85
CA SER A 296 -17.19 -20.23 2.56
C SER A 296 -17.30 -20.64 1.10
N THR A 297 -16.26 -20.41 0.32
CA THR A 297 -16.17 -20.85 -1.09
C THR A 297 -15.25 -22.06 -1.18
N GLN A 298 -15.84 -23.26 -1.00
CA GLN A 298 -15.06 -24.49 -0.90
C GLN A 298 -14.55 -24.95 -2.26
N VAL A 299 -13.23 -24.91 -2.45
CA VAL A 299 -12.51 -25.36 -3.67
C VAL A 299 -11.53 -26.50 -3.40
N LEU A 300 -11.30 -26.85 -2.14
CA LEU A 300 -10.41 -27.94 -1.73
C LEU A 300 -11.19 -29.06 -1.01
N GLY A 301 -10.71 -30.29 -1.16
CA GLY A 301 -11.30 -31.46 -0.54
C GLY A 301 -10.38 -32.69 -0.66
N ALA A 302 -10.97 -33.89 -0.64
CA ALA A 302 -10.22 -35.13 -0.79
C ALA A 302 -9.58 -35.31 -2.18
N THR A 303 -10.08 -34.59 -3.18
CA THR A 303 -9.54 -34.54 -4.54
C THR A 303 -9.22 -33.12 -4.92
N SER A 304 -8.42 -32.89 -5.98
CA SER A 304 -8.11 -31.55 -6.46
C SER A 304 -9.35 -30.86 -7.01
N SER A 305 -9.54 -29.57 -6.69
CA SER A 305 -10.59 -28.75 -7.29
C SER A 305 -10.28 -28.43 -8.74
N ASN A 306 -11.33 -28.24 -9.53
CA ASN A 306 -11.22 -27.78 -10.91
C ASN A 306 -12.05 -26.53 -11.21
N ASN A 307 -12.64 -25.89 -10.19
CA ASN A 307 -13.60 -24.80 -10.42
C ASN A 307 -13.29 -23.54 -9.60
N THR A 308 -12.01 -23.22 -9.49
CA THR A 308 -11.51 -22.01 -8.79
C THR A 308 -12.04 -20.74 -9.43
N ALA A 309 -12.09 -20.67 -10.75
CA ALA A 309 -12.59 -19.50 -11.47
C ALA A 309 -14.07 -19.20 -11.14
N ALA A 310 -14.93 -20.24 -11.10
CA ALA A 310 -16.33 -20.06 -10.74
C ALA A 310 -16.48 -19.61 -9.28
N ALA A 311 -15.65 -20.13 -8.37
CA ALA A 311 -15.65 -19.76 -6.96
C ALA A 311 -15.22 -18.29 -6.73
N ILE A 312 -14.22 -17.80 -7.48
CA ILE A 312 -13.80 -16.39 -7.45
C ILE A 312 -14.96 -15.49 -7.91
N LYS A 313 -15.58 -15.85 -9.05
CA LYS A 313 -16.71 -15.09 -9.59
C LYS A 313 -17.91 -15.09 -8.64
N TYR A 314 -18.26 -16.25 -8.06
CA TYR A 314 -19.32 -16.37 -7.06
C TYR A 314 -19.12 -15.44 -5.87
N GLY A 315 -17.90 -15.36 -5.35
CA GLY A 315 -17.58 -14.43 -4.27
C GLY A 315 -17.90 -12.99 -4.62
N ALA A 316 -17.50 -12.53 -5.82
CA ALA A 316 -17.80 -11.18 -6.31
C ALA A 316 -19.32 -10.95 -6.49
N ASP A 317 -20.01 -11.89 -7.12
CA ASP A 317 -21.46 -11.80 -7.39
C ASP A 317 -22.28 -11.70 -6.10
N ASN A 318 -21.83 -12.35 -5.02
CA ASN A 318 -22.46 -12.34 -3.71
C ASN A 318 -21.87 -11.26 -2.75
N GLY A 319 -21.19 -10.26 -3.30
CA GLY A 319 -20.78 -9.05 -2.61
C GLY A 319 -19.52 -9.15 -1.76
N ALA A 320 -18.72 -10.21 -1.91
CA ALA A 320 -17.41 -10.27 -1.28
C ALA A 320 -16.47 -9.21 -1.90
N VAL A 321 -15.81 -8.44 -1.04
CA VAL A 321 -14.84 -7.42 -1.46
C VAL A 321 -13.40 -7.84 -1.20
N ILE A 322 -13.21 -8.99 -0.55
CA ILE A 322 -11.92 -9.63 -0.31
C ILE A 322 -12.06 -11.10 -0.68
N SER A 323 -11.14 -11.61 -1.50
CA SER A 323 -10.97 -13.04 -1.78
C SER A 323 -9.68 -13.52 -1.10
N GLN A 324 -9.82 -14.38 -0.10
CA GLN A 324 -8.72 -15.02 0.60
C GLN A 324 -8.42 -16.37 -0.03
N ASN A 325 -7.20 -16.60 -0.48
CA ASN A 325 -6.81 -17.76 -1.26
C ASN A 325 -5.58 -18.43 -0.66
N SER A 326 -5.76 -19.51 0.12
CA SER A 326 -4.67 -20.28 0.71
C SER A 326 -4.42 -21.59 -0.03
N TRP A 327 -4.33 -21.50 -1.34
CA TRP A 327 -4.09 -22.63 -2.24
C TRP A 327 -3.16 -22.23 -3.39
N GLY A 328 -2.69 -23.21 -4.13
CA GLY A 328 -1.85 -23.01 -5.30
C GLY A 328 -1.92 -24.19 -6.23
N TYR A 329 -1.43 -24.02 -7.46
CA TYR A 329 -1.38 -25.10 -8.43
C TYR A 329 -0.45 -26.22 -7.94
N ASN A 330 -0.92 -27.47 -8.00
CA ASN A 330 -0.11 -28.64 -7.69
C ASN A 330 0.82 -28.92 -8.88
N THR A 331 2.05 -28.48 -8.79
CA THR A 331 3.05 -28.65 -9.85
C THR A 331 4.30 -29.35 -9.31
N THR A 332 4.91 -30.17 -10.14
CA THR A 332 6.19 -30.84 -9.84
C THR A 332 7.41 -29.96 -10.15
N THR A 333 7.20 -28.76 -10.69
CA THR A 333 8.24 -27.83 -11.08
C THR A 333 8.28 -26.63 -10.12
N THR A 334 9.46 -26.18 -9.78
CA THR A 334 9.72 -25.07 -8.84
C THR A 334 9.43 -23.67 -9.41
N SER A 335 9.12 -23.58 -10.72
CA SER A 335 8.76 -22.31 -11.37
C SER A 335 7.57 -22.50 -12.30
N VAL A 336 6.41 -21.99 -11.88
CA VAL A 336 5.21 -21.93 -12.71
C VAL A 336 5.03 -20.51 -13.19
N SER A 337 5.15 -20.33 -14.49
CA SER A 337 4.81 -19.06 -15.16
C SER A 337 3.38 -19.08 -15.74
N TYR A 338 2.65 -20.18 -15.54
CA TYR A 338 1.29 -20.36 -16.04
C TYR A 338 0.26 -19.95 -14.99
N ILE A 339 -0.66 -19.12 -15.39
CA ILE A 339 -1.90 -18.83 -14.66
C ILE A 339 -3.02 -19.31 -15.57
N ASP A 340 -3.97 -20.06 -15.01
CA ASP A 340 -5.16 -20.47 -15.75
C ASP A 340 -5.87 -19.21 -16.29
N PRO A 341 -6.14 -19.12 -17.60
CA PRO A 341 -6.79 -17.94 -18.18
C PRO A 341 -8.19 -17.67 -17.60
N ALA A 342 -8.92 -18.72 -17.17
CA ALA A 342 -10.21 -18.56 -16.54
C ALA A 342 -10.08 -17.99 -15.11
N ASP A 343 -9.10 -18.46 -14.33
CA ASP A 343 -8.80 -17.88 -13.01
C ASP A 343 -8.42 -16.40 -13.15
N LYS A 344 -7.57 -16.09 -14.14
CA LYS A 344 -7.22 -14.68 -14.42
C LYS A 344 -8.44 -13.84 -14.76
N ALA A 345 -9.34 -14.34 -15.62
CA ALA A 345 -10.56 -13.63 -16.01
C ALA A 345 -11.48 -13.42 -14.82
N ALA A 346 -11.60 -14.42 -13.93
CA ALA A 346 -12.38 -14.33 -12.71
C ALA A 346 -11.79 -13.33 -11.70
N ILE A 347 -10.46 -13.28 -11.57
CA ILE A 347 -9.76 -12.27 -10.75
C ILE A 347 -10.01 -10.87 -11.33
N ASP A 348 -9.85 -10.68 -12.63
CA ASP A 348 -10.12 -9.39 -13.28
C ASP A 348 -11.59 -8.95 -13.06
N TYR A 349 -12.54 -9.90 -13.09
CA TYR A 349 -13.94 -9.68 -12.76
C TYR A 349 -14.12 -9.25 -11.29
N PHE A 350 -13.54 -9.98 -10.35
CA PHE A 350 -13.62 -9.69 -8.91
C PHE A 350 -13.06 -8.29 -8.57
N ILE A 351 -11.96 -7.88 -9.23
CA ILE A 351 -11.37 -6.55 -9.03
C ILE A 351 -12.29 -5.44 -9.56
N LYS A 352 -13.12 -5.77 -10.57
CA LYS A 352 -13.97 -4.77 -11.22
C LYS A 352 -15.30 -4.57 -10.50
N TYR A 353 -15.84 -5.59 -9.90
CA TYR A 353 -17.18 -5.61 -9.31
C TYR A 353 -17.15 -5.90 -7.81
#